data_2711e321c0373984a85de3d530862559
#
_entry.id   2711e321c0373984a85de3d530862559
#
_cell.length_a   1.000
_cell.length_b   1.000
_cell.length_c   1.000
_cell.angle_alpha   90.00
_cell.angle_beta   90.00
_cell.angle_gamma   90.00
#
_symmetry.space_group_name_H-M   'P 1'
#
loop_
_entity.id
_entity.type
_entity.pdbx_description
1 polymer ?
#
loop_
_entity_poly.entity_id
_entity_poly.type
_entity_poly.pdbx_seq_one_letter_code
_entity_poly.pdbx_strand_id
1 'polypeptide(L)'
;LTPAKPADPALFQEGTYYNDETDSFMKLVKIENTCEIHMRRHGKTTLYQSASGSIIFRMDANLVMYVKAENDTIIMDGGRIKHIIYQKQ
;
A
#
# COMPACT_ATOMS: atom_id res chain seq x y z
N LEU A 1 -12.54 16.14 -12.69
CA LEU A 1 -11.88 15.19 -11.78
C LEU A 1 -10.75 14.47 -12.50
N THR A 2 -9.56 14.57 -11.97
CA THR A 2 -8.42 13.86 -12.51
C THR A 2 -8.42 12.44 -11.92
N PRO A 3 -8.54 11.41 -12.77
CA PRO A 3 -8.51 10.04 -12.25
C PRO A 3 -7.14 9.71 -11.66
N ALA A 4 -7.14 8.86 -10.64
CA ALA A 4 -5.90 8.36 -10.07
C ALA A 4 -5.18 7.50 -11.10
N LYS A 5 -3.87 7.61 -11.14
CA LYS A 5 -3.05 6.78 -12.02
C LYS A 5 -2.32 5.73 -11.20
N PRO A 6 -1.85 4.64 -11.82
CA PRO A 6 -1.08 3.64 -11.08
C PRO A 6 0.13 4.27 -10.39
N ALA A 7 0.44 3.80 -9.18
CA ALA A 7 1.58 4.30 -8.44
C ALA A 7 2.89 3.91 -9.14
N ASP A 8 3.87 4.80 -9.07
CA ASP A 8 5.17 4.57 -9.67
C ASP A 8 5.87 3.43 -8.92
N PRO A 9 6.20 2.31 -9.57
CA PRO A 9 6.85 1.20 -8.90
C PRO A 9 8.23 1.56 -8.35
N ALA A 10 8.87 2.60 -8.86
CA ALA A 10 10.17 3.02 -8.36
C ALA A 10 10.11 3.56 -6.93
N LEU A 11 8.94 3.93 -6.43
CA LEU A 11 8.76 4.44 -5.08
C LEU A 11 8.80 3.35 -4.03
N PHE A 12 8.73 2.08 -4.43
CA PHE A 12 8.57 0.96 -3.51
C PHE A 12 9.64 -0.09 -3.75
N GLN A 13 9.94 -0.84 -2.69
CA GLN A 13 10.79 -2.02 -2.78
C GLN A 13 9.91 -3.26 -2.73
N GLU A 14 10.05 -4.12 -3.72
CA GLU A 14 9.33 -5.38 -3.79
C GLU A 14 9.80 -6.31 -2.67
N GLY A 15 8.88 -7.03 -2.06
CA GLY A 15 9.21 -7.99 -1.02
C GLY A 15 8.08 -8.22 -0.05
N THR A 16 8.40 -8.95 1.01
CA THR A 16 7.45 -9.26 2.08
C THR A 16 7.67 -8.28 3.23
N TYR A 17 6.57 -7.75 3.75
CA TYR A 17 6.58 -6.81 4.85
C TYR A 17 5.75 -7.37 6.00
N TYR A 18 6.12 -7.04 7.21
CA TYR A 18 5.50 -7.60 8.41
C TYR A 18 5.13 -6.50 9.40
N ASN A 19 3.93 -6.63 9.98
CA ASN A 19 3.47 -5.79 11.08
C ASN A 19 3.38 -6.64 12.33
N ASP A 20 4.13 -6.31 13.38
CA ASP A 20 4.20 -7.11 14.57
C ASP A 20 3.04 -6.89 15.54
N GLU A 21 2.35 -5.77 15.46
CA GLU A 21 1.19 -5.52 16.30
C GLU A 21 0.02 -6.44 15.95
N THR A 22 -0.20 -6.65 14.66
CA THR A 22 -1.30 -7.48 14.19
C THR A 22 -0.84 -8.87 13.74
N ASP A 23 0.46 -9.14 13.82
CA ASP A 23 1.06 -10.38 13.35
C ASP A 23 0.59 -10.70 11.93
N SER A 24 0.73 -9.74 11.04
CA SER A 24 0.25 -9.87 9.67
C SER A 24 1.33 -9.54 8.67
N PHE A 25 1.25 -10.21 7.52
CA PHE A 25 2.18 -10.01 6.42
C PHE A 25 1.49 -9.34 5.25
N MET A 26 2.27 -8.59 4.51
CA MET A 26 1.85 -7.98 3.27
C MET A 26 2.97 -8.21 2.27
N LYS A 27 2.61 -8.54 1.05
CA LYS A 27 3.59 -8.70 -0.01
C LYS A 27 3.39 -7.59 -1.04
N LEU A 28 4.45 -6.88 -1.35
CA LEU A 28 4.43 -5.86 -2.38
C LEU A 28 5.06 -6.41 -3.64
N VAL A 29 4.32 -6.36 -4.73
CA VAL A 29 4.73 -6.91 -6.01
C VAL A 29 4.69 -5.83 -7.06
N LYS A 30 5.73 -5.73 -7.87
CA LYS A 30 5.79 -4.80 -8.99
C LYS A 30 5.32 -5.51 -10.25
N ILE A 31 4.33 -4.91 -10.92
CA ILE A 31 3.78 -5.46 -12.15
C ILE A 31 3.82 -4.36 -13.20
N GLU A 32 4.70 -4.54 -14.19
CA GLU A 32 4.87 -3.58 -15.28
C GLU A 32 5.04 -2.15 -14.77
N ASN A 33 4.02 -1.32 -14.90
CA ASN A 33 4.09 0.09 -14.53
C ASN A 33 3.38 0.41 -13.21
N THR A 34 3.05 -0.61 -12.43
CA THR A 34 2.30 -0.41 -11.20
C THR A 34 2.78 -1.33 -10.10
N CYS A 35 2.23 -1.12 -8.91
CA CYS A 35 2.48 -1.99 -7.76
C CYS A 35 1.18 -2.56 -7.26
N GLU A 36 1.25 -3.80 -6.76
CA GLU A 36 0.13 -4.43 -6.07
C GLU A 36 0.53 -4.80 -4.66
N ILE A 37 -0.44 -4.71 -3.75
CA ILE A 37 -0.29 -5.23 -2.40
C ILE A 37 -1.11 -6.49 -2.30
N HIS A 38 -0.49 -7.58 -1.84
CA HIS A 38 -1.17 -8.85 -1.61
C HIS A 38 -1.31 -9.05 -0.12
N MET A 39 -2.53 -9.06 0.36
CA MET A 39 -2.85 -9.26 1.77
C MET A 39 -3.67 -10.51 1.94
N ARG A 40 -3.43 -11.23 3.05
CA ARG A 40 -4.11 -12.48 3.32
C ARG A 40 -5.63 -12.35 3.35
N ARG A 41 -6.14 -11.30 3.99
CA ARG A 41 -7.59 -11.11 4.16
C ARG A 41 -8.24 -10.33 3.04
N HIS A 42 -7.50 -9.44 2.41
CA HIS A 42 -8.07 -8.51 1.44
C HIS A 42 -7.70 -8.83 0.01
N GLY A 43 -6.90 -9.88 -0.18
CA GLY A 43 -6.48 -10.29 -1.51
C GLY A 43 -5.52 -9.30 -2.15
N LYS A 44 -5.64 -9.17 -3.45
CA LYS A 44 -4.76 -8.29 -4.22
C LYS A 44 -5.42 -6.94 -4.44
N THR A 45 -4.65 -5.88 -4.28
CA THR A 45 -5.13 -4.55 -4.60
C THR A 45 -4.03 -3.74 -5.24
N THR A 46 -4.39 -2.89 -6.20
CA THR A 46 -3.45 -2.05 -6.92
C THR A 46 -3.25 -0.73 -6.17
N LEU A 47 -2.00 -0.27 -6.11
CA LEU A 47 -1.69 1.05 -5.58
C LEU A 47 -1.88 2.12 -6.65
N TYR A 48 -2.46 3.23 -6.27
CA TYR A 48 -2.70 4.36 -7.16
C TYR A 48 -2.07 5.62 -6.59
N GLN A 49 -1.74 6.54 -7.47
CA GLN A 49 -1.24 7.85 -7.08
C GLN A 49 -2.32 8.89 -7.40
N SER A 50 -2.71 9.65 -6.39
CA SER A 50 -3.72 10.70 -6.55
C SER A 50 -3.12 11.92 -7.21
N ALA A 51 -3.98 12.87 -7.61
CA ALA A 51 -3.53 14.12 -8.22
C ALA A 51 -2.62 14.94 -7.30
N SER A 52 -2.76 14.77 -5.98
CA SER A 52 -1.91 15.44 -5.00
C SER A 52 -0.59 14.72 -4.77
N GLY A 53 -0.38 13.58 -5.39
CA GLY A 53 0.83 12.79 -5.21
C GLY A 53 0.78 11.75 -4.11
N SER A 54 -0.33 11.68 -3.38
CA SER A 54 -0.51 10.69 -2.33
C SER A 54 -0.73 9.30 -2.92
N ILE A 55 -0.13 8.30 -2.31
CA ILE A 55 -0.31 6.92 -2.74
C ILE A 55 -1.48 6.34 -1.94
N ILE A 56 -2.43 5.77 -2.65
CA ILE A 56 -3.65 5.25 -2.04
C ILE A 56 -3.99 3.86 -2.58
N PHE A 57 -4.72 3.09 -1.79
CA PHE A 57 -5.41 1.91 -2.30
C PHE A 57 -6.76 1.78 -1.61
N ARG A 58 -7.66 1.06 -2.25
CA ARG A 58 -9.00 0.87 -1.72
C ARG A 58 -9.08 -0.52 -1.08
N MET A 59 -9.32 -0.54 0.23
CA MET A 59 -9.44 -1.77 0.97
C MET A 59 -10.79 -2.44 0.75
N ASP A 60 -11.84 -1.62 0.72
CA ASP A 60 -13.17 -2.04 0.27
C ASP A 60 -13.90 -0.82 -0.31
N ALA A 61 -15.20 -0.97 -0.59
CA ALA A 61 -15.96 0.09 -1.28
C ALA A 61 -15.94 1.42 -0.54
N ASN A 62 -15.79 1.39 0.78
CA ASN A 62 -15.90 2.60 1.61
C ASN A 62 -14.63 2.96 2.37
N LEU A 63 -13.56 2.20 2.19
CA LEU A 63 -12.33 2.42 2.94
C LEU A 63 -11.15 2.62 2.01
N VAL A 64 -10.62 3.83 2.05
CA VAL A 64 -9.41 4.19 1.29
C VAL A 64 -8.26 4.32 2.26
N MET A 65 -7.15 3.67 1.94
CA MET A 65 -5.94 3.72 2.75
C MET A 65 -4.89 4.56 2.06
N TYR A 66 -4.17 5.35 2.83
CA TYR A 66 -3.02 6.12 2.36
C TYR A 66 -1.75 5.34 2.68
N VAL A 67 -0.83 5.32 1.74
CA VAL A 67 0.39 4.53 1.84
C VAL A 67 1.60 5.44 1.68
N LYS A 68 2.57 5.26 2.56
CA LYS A 68 3.85 5.98 2.48
C LYS A 68 4.98 4.97 2.59
N ALA A 69 5.95 5.05 1.70
CA ALA A 69 7.12 4.18 1.72
C ALA A 69 8.35 4.96 2.15
N GLU A 70 9.05 4.46 3.16
CA GLU A 70 10.30 5.06 3.64
C GLU A 70 11.32 3.95 3.87
N ASN A 71 12.36 3.90 3.04
CA ASN A 71 13.38 2.86 3.12
C ASN A 71 12.73 1.46 3.09
N ASP A 72 12.90 0.68 4.15
CA ASP A 72 12.36 -0.67 4.25
C ASP A 72 11.02 -0.70 5.00
N THR A 73 10.36 0.43 5.13
CA THR A 73 9.14 0.55 5.92
C THR A 73 8.00 1.05 5.05
N ILE A 74 6.84 0.44 5.22
CA ILE A 74 5.61 0.93 4.60
C ILE A 74 4.64 1.31 5.70
N ILE A 75 4.14 2.54 5.65
CA ILE A 75 3.21 3.08 6.63
C ILE A 75 1.86 3.25 5.97
N MET A 76 0.83 2.69 6.58
CA MET A 76 -0.54 2.80 6.09
C MET A 76 -1.40 3.55 7.08
N ASP A 77 -2.17 4.51 6.56
CA ASP A 77 -3.13 5.27 7.34
C ASP A 77 -4.48 5.22 6.66
N GLY A 78 -5.53 5.08 7.43
CA GLY A 78 -6.90 5.14 6.93
C GLY A 78 -7.80 5.74 7.98
N GLY A 79 -9.05 6.07 7.61
CA GLY A 79 -9.95 6.80 8.47
C GLY A 79 -10.10 6.26 9.88
N ARG A 80 -10.35 4.96 10.01
CA ARG A 80 -10.49 4.31 11.31
C ARG A 80 -9.26 3.55 11.74
N ILE A 81 -8.40 3.23 10.79
CA ILE A 81 -7.17 2.49 11.05
C ILE A 81 -6.05 3.50 11.12
N LYS A 82 -5.42 3.58 12.28
CA LYS A 82 -4.34 4.53 12.50
C LYS A 82 -3.01 3.84 12.28
N HIS A 83 -2.18 4.44 11.49
CA HIS A 83 -0.74 4.23 11.45
C HIS A 83 -0.30 2.77 11.60
N ILE A 84 -0.54 1.98 10.59
CA ILE A 84 -0.05 0.60 10.56
C ILE A 84 1.32 0.60 9.90
N ILE A 85 2.32 0.10 10.60
CA ILE A 85 3.70 0.11 10.12
C ILE A 85 4.11 -1.31 9.76
N TYR A 86 4.53 -1.49 8.49
CA TYR A 86 5.05 -2.75 8.00
C TYR A 86 6.53 -2.60 7.72
N GLN A 87 7.32 -3.56 8.18
CA GLN A 87 8.75 -3.55 7.95
C GLN A 87 9.14 -4.69 7.02
N LYS A 88 10.03 -4.39 6.09
CA LYS A 88 10.50 -5.36 5.12
C LYS A 88 11.30 -6.46 5.81
N GLN A 89 11.01 -7.68 5.43
CA GLN A 89 11.70 -8.85 5.96
C GLN A 89 12.87 -9.29 5.12
#